data_9d9e455e073c4e1dd5fd8e488bb5afb7
#
_entry.id   9d9e455e073c4e1dd5fd8e488bb5afb7
#
_cell.length_a   1.000
_cell.length_b   1.000
_cell.length_c   1.000
_cell.angle_alpha   90.00
_cell.angle_beta   90.00
_cell.angle_gamma   90.00
#
_symmetry.space_group_name_H-M   'P 1'
#
loop_
_entity.id
_entity.type
_entity.pdbx_description
1 polymer ?
#
loop_
_entity_poly.entity_id
_entity_poly.type
_entity_poly.pdbx_seq_one_letter_code
_entity_poly.pdbx_strand_id
1 'polypeptide(L)'
;MQNILLFHQYLKDTYDVAIPICYDNLHDVCNNTCYNDVETNMNLCLETWPEDVEPVFHWSEGKDDKIRSHRDYYTNYYFPPTTHRPIKWECEVKAKDYAICKHQEQYEAQYAILV
;
A
#
# COMPACT_ATOMS: atom_id res chain seq x y z
N MET A 1 4.78 11.89 3.02
CA MET A 1 5.39 10.74 3.75
C MET A 1 6.25 11.18 4.92
N GLN A 2 7.29 11.96 4.68
CA GLN A 2 8.24 12.35 5.74
C GLN A 2 7.56 13.06 6.94
N ASN A 3 6.60 13.97 6.67
CA ASN A 3 5.89 14.69 7.73
C ASN A 3 5.06 13.77 8.62
N ILE A 4 4.46 12.72 8.07
CA ILE A 4 3.68 11.74 8.83
C ILE A 4 4.59 10.90 9.72
N LEU A 5 5.75 10.49 9.21
CA LEU A 5 6.76 9.76 9.98
C LEU A 5 7.29 10.60 11.14
N LEU A 6 7.59 11.89 10.90
CA LEU A 6 8.01 12.82 11.94
C LEU A 6 6.93 13.02 13.01
N PHE A 7 5.68 13.13 12.59
CA PHE A 7 4.54 13.25 13.51
C PHE A 7 4.36 12.00 14.38
N HIS A 8 4.45 10.82 13.75
CA HIS A 8 4.43 9.54 14.46
C HIS A 8 5.53 9.49 15.54
N GLN A 9 6.76 9.85 15.18
CA GLN A 9 7.90 9.84 16.10
C GLN A 9 7.72 10.86 17.22
N TYR A 10 7.20 12.04 16.90
CA TYR A 10 6.90 13.07 17.91
C TYR A 10 5.89 12.58 18.95
N LEU A 11 4.82 11.93 18.52
CA LEU A 11 3.81 11.39 19.45
C LEU A 11 4.39 10.29 20.34
N LYS A 12 5.21 9.43 19.76
CA LYS A 12 5.85 8.35 20.49
C LYS A 12 6.84 8.87 21.54
N ASP A 13 7.68 9.83 21.16
CA ASP A 13 8.70 10.39 22.06
C ASP A 13 8.11 11.28 23.16
N THR A 14 7.07 12.06 22.81
CA THR A 14 6.50 13.07 23.72
C THR A 14 5.42 12.50 24.65
N TYR A 15 4.57 11.62 24.11
CA TYR A 15 3.37 11.12 24.80
C TYR A 15 3.35 9.61 25.00
N ASP A 16 4.36 8.90 24.52
CA ASP A 16 4.38 7.43 24.52
C ASP A 16 3.15 6.83 23.79
N VAL A 17 2.73 7.49 22.72
CA VAL A 17 1.58 7.07 21.90
C VAL A 17 2.08 6.59 20.56
N ALA A 18 1.79 5.34 20.21
CA ALA A 18 2.11 4.75 18.93
C ALA A 18 0.86 4.69 18.07
N ILE A 19 0.79 5.55 17.05
CA ILE A 19 -0.27 5.52 16.04
C ILE A 19 0.32 4.95 14.75
N PRO A 20 -0.08 3.74 14.33
CA PRO A 20 0.42 3.13 13.10
C PRO A 20 0.04 3.93 11.86
N ILE A 21 0.92 3.94 10.88
CA ILE A 21 0.70 4.65 9.62
C ILE A 21 0.16 3.67 8.57
N CYS A 22 -1.05 3.93 8.07
CA CYS A 22 -1.61 3.21 6.94
C CYS A 22 -0.97 3.71 5.64
N TYR A 23 -0.24 2.85 4.95
CA TYR A 23 0.37 3.19 3.68
C TYR A 23 -0.65 3.09 2.54
N ASP A 24 -0.63 4.07 1.65
CA ASP A 24 -1.41 4.11 0.41
C ASP A 24 -0.46 4.45 -0.74
N ASN A 25 -0.25 3.50 -1.64
CA ASN A 25 0.71 3.64 -2.71
C ASN A 25 0.38 4.76 -3.70
N LEU A 26 -0.89 4.98 -4.00
CA LEU A 26 -1.29 6.03 -4.93
C LEU A 26 -1.14 7.41 -4.33
N HIS A 27 -1.53 7.60 -3.07
CA HIS A 27 -1.30 8.85 -2.36
C HIS A 27 0.18 9.18 -2.26
N ASP A 28 1.01 8.18 -2.00
CA ASP A 28 2.46 8.36 -1.95
C ASP A 28 3.02 8.83 -3.30
N VAL A 29 2.66 8.17 -4.40
CA VAL A 29 3.09 8.55 -5.74
C VAL A 29 2.63 9.96 -6.11
N CYS A 30 1.38 10.31 -5.79
CA CYS A 30 0.83 11.63 -6.10
C CYS A 30 1.45 12.77 -5.28
N ASN A 31 1.92 12.48 -4.07
CA ASN A 31 2.40 13.47 -3.11
C ASN A 31 3.85 13.23 -2.67
N ASN A 32 4.59 12.39 -3.39
CA ASN A 32 5.94 12.01 -3.01
C ASN A 32 6.90 13.18 -3.18
N THR A 33 7.40 13.70 -2.06
CA THR A 33 8.42 14.74 -2.01
C THR A 33 9.77 14.23 -1.48
N CYS A 34 9.85 12.94 -1.13
CA CYS A 34 11.00 12.37 -0.44
C CYS A 34 11.95 11.61 -1.35
N TYR A 35 11.63 11.45 -2.63
CA TYR A 35 12.42 10.72 -3.63
C TYR A 35 12.67 9.23 -3.31
N ASN A 36 11.99 8.70 -2.30
CA ASN A 36 12.04 7.28 -1.98
C ASN A 36 11.10 6.50 -2.89
N ASP A 37 11.44 5.25 -3.18
CA ASP A 37 10.56 4.36 -3.91
C ASP A 37 9.39 3.85 -3.04
N VAL A 38 8.42 3.23 -3.70
CA VAL A 38 7.20 2.68 -3.05
C VAL A 38 7.58 1.66 -1.97
N GLU A 39 8.50 0.76 -2.28
CA GLU A 39 8.88 -0.30 -1.34
C GLU A 39 9.54 0.26 -0.08
N THR A 40 10.43 1.23 -0.23
CA THR A 40 11.08 1.90 0.90
C THR A 40 10.05 2.59 1.80
N ASN A 41 9.14 3.38 1.22
CA ASN A 41 8.11 4.10 1.96
C ASN A 41 7.13 3.15 2.64
N MET A 42 6.75 2.09 1.95
CA MET A 42 5.88 1.05 2.50
C MET A 42 6.51 0.40 3.75
N ASN A 43 7.79 0.04 3.68
CA ASN A 43 8.50 -0.57 4.79
C ASN A 43 8.66 0.39 5.98
N LEU A 44 8.88 1.68 5.73
CA LEU A 44 8.90 2.69 6.79
C LEU A 44 7.56 2.78 7.53
N CYS A 45 6.46 2.72 6.81
CA CYS A 45 5.13 2.66 7.41
C CYS A 45 4.89 1.36 8.16
N LEU A 46 5.35 0.24 7.61
CA LEU A 46 5.20 -1.08 8.22
C LEU A 46 5.88 -1.16 9.59
N GLU A 47 7.03 -0.53 9.74
CA GLU A 47 7.76 -0.46 11.01
C GLU A 47 6.99 0.29 12.12
N THR A 48 6.01 1.12 11.77
CA THR A 48 5.18 1.82 12.75
C THR A 48 4.10 0.96 13.39
N TRP A 49 3.86 -0.25 12.86
CA TRP A 49 2.82 -1.15 13.35
C TRP A 49 3.37 -2.08 14.42
N PRO A 50 2.67 -2.20 15.58
CA PRO A 50 3.03 -3.19 16.60
C PRO A 50 3.01 -4.62 16.03
N GLU A 51 3.86 -5.50 16.58
CA GLU A 51 3.98 -6.88 16.09
C GLU A 51 2.69 -7.70 16.26
N ASP A 52 1.89 -7.38 17.28
CA ASP A 52 0.62 -8.05 17.59
C ASP A 52 -0.58 -7.50 16.83
N VAL A 53 -0.39 -6.48 16.00
CA VAL A 53 -1.46 -5.86 15.19
C VAL A 53 -1.18 -6.08 13.72
N GLU A 54 -2.15 -6.68 13.01
CA GLU A 54 -2.06 -6.89 11.56
C GLU A 54 -2.10 -5.54 10.83
N PRO A 55 -1.07 -5.20 10.06
CA PRO A 55 -1.08 -3.97 9.27
C PRO A 55 -2.16 -3.98 8.19
N VAL A 56 -2.77 -2.82 7.97
CA VAL A 56 -3.74 -2.59 6.90
C VAL A 56 -3.22 -1.47 6.02
N PHE A 57 -3.01 -1.77 4.75
CA PHE A 57 -2.53 -0.81 3.74
C PHE A 57 -3.51 -0.75 2.57
N HIS A 58 -3.44 0.33 1.80
CA HIS A 58 -4.23 0.52 0.59
C HIS A 58 -3.39 0.29 -0.66
N TRP A 59 -3.97 -0.38 -1.63
CA TRP A 59 -3.33 -0.62 -2.92
C TRP A 59 -4.26 -0.20 -4.05
N SER A 60 -3.83 0.79 -4.83
CA SER A 60 -4.61 1.31 -5.94
C SER A 60 -3.70 1.73 -7.08
N GLU A 61 -4.30 1.92 -8.25
CA GLU A 61 -3.61 2.34 -9.46
C GLU A 61 -4.34 3.52 -10.09
N GLY A 62 -3.60 4.59 -10.40
CA GLY A 62 -4.15 5.77 -11.05
C GLY A 62 -4.31 5.57 -12.55
N LYS A 63 -5.21 6.35 -13.17
CA LYS A 63 -5.36 6.40 -14.63
C LYS A 63 -4.18 7.13 -15.25
N ASP A 64 -3.78 6.72 -16.46
CA ASP A 64 -2.65 7.32 -17.17
C ASP A 64 -2.84 8.82 -17.44
N ASP A 65 -4.07 9.21 -17.80
CA ASP A 65 -4.43 10.59 -18.12
C ASP A 65 -4.89 11.40 -16.88
N LYS A 66 -5.16 10.73 -15.77
CA LYS A 66 -5.68 11.34 -14.54
C LYS A 66 -5.22 10.54 -13.32
N ILE A 67 -3.95 10.70 -12.96
CA ILE A 67 -3.27 9.88 -11.94
C ILE A 67 -4.00 9.83 -10.59
N ARG A 68 -4.71 10.89 -10.20
CA ARG A 68 -5.44 10.94 -8.93
C ARG A 68 -6.79 10.23 -8.96
N SER A 69 -7.20 9.71 -10.11
CA SER A 69 -8.42 8.89 -10.25
C SER A 69 -8.06 7.41 -10.31
N HIS A 70 -8.80 6.59 -9.58
CA HIS A 70 -8.61 5.14 -9.60
C HIS A 70 -8.99 4.55 -10.95
N ARG A 71 -8.21 3.59 -11.42
CA ARG A 71 -8.55 2.80 -12.62
C ARG A 71 -9.78 1.95 -12.35
N ASP A 72 -10.49 1.57 -13.43
CA ASP A 72 -11.60 0.64 -13.35
C ASP A 72 -11.11 -0.77 -13.00
N TYR A 73 -10.01 -1.18 -13.61
CA TYR A 73 -9.32 -2.45 -13.37
C TYR A 73 -7.83 -2.19 -13.20
N TYR A 74 -7.15 -3.03 -12.42
CA TYR A 74 -5.69 -3.02 -12.39
C TYR A 74 -5.12 -3.41 -13.75
N THR A 75 -3.98 -2.83 -14.11
CA THR A 75 -3.16 -3.37 -15.21
C THR A 75 -2.67 -4.77 -14.84
N ASN A 76 -2.34 -5.58 -15.86
CA ASN A 76 -1.94 -6.95 -15.62
C ASN A 76 -0.75 -7.05 -14.67
N TYR A 77 -0.87 -7.93 -13.66
CA TYR A 77 0.18 -8.20 -12.67
C TYR A 77 0.57 -7.01 -11.80
N TYR A 78 -0.33 -6.06 -11.60
CA TYR A 78 -0.11 -4.93 -10.70
C TYR A 78 -0.34 -5.36 -9.25
N PHE A 79 0.68 -5.96 -8.64
CA PHE A 79 0.64 -6.49 -7.28
C PHE A 79 1.53 -5.69 -6.34
N PRO A 80 1.16 -5.58 -5.05
CA PRO A 80 2.04 -4.96 -4.07
C PRO A 80 3.34 -5.75 -3.91
N PRO A 81 4.44 -5.07 -3.49
CA PRO A 81 5.69 -5.73 -3.19
C PRO A 81 5.54 -6.76 -2.07
N THR A 82 6.40 -7.78 -2.08
CA THR A 82 6.48 -8.76 -0.99
C THR A 82 7.04 -8.11 0.27
N THR A 83 6.47 -8.43 1.42
CA THR A 83 6.87 -7.89 2.70
C THR A 83 7.31 -8.98 3.67
N HIS A 84 8.07 -8.61 4.71
CA HIS A 84 8.57 -9.55 5.72
C HIS A 84 7.50 -9.98 6.74
N ARG A 85 6.33 -9.35 6.73
CA ARG A 85 5.18 -9.75 7.55
C ARG A 85 3.89 -9.62 6.74
N PRO A 86 2.84 -10.40 7.10
CA PRO A 86 1.55 -10.33 6.41
C PRO A 86 0.91 -8.94 6.53
N ILE A 87 0.35 -8.48 5.43
CA ILE A 87 -0.38 -7.21 5.35
C ILE A 87 -1.76 -7.48 4.79
N LYS A 88 -2.77 -6.89 5.42
CA LYS A 88 -4.11 -6.84 4.85
C LYS A 88 -4.19 -5.68 3.85
N TRP A 89 -4.40 -6.01 2.60
CA TRP A 89 -4.50 -5.02 1.53
C TRP A 89 -5.96 -4.64 1.25
N GLU A 90 -6.27 -3.37 1.35
CA GLU A 90 -7.53 -2.82 0.87
C GLU A 90 -7.32 -2.27 -0.53
N CYS A 91 -7.99 -2.90 -1.50
CA CYS A 91 -7.85 -2.59 -2.91
C CYS A 91 -8.94 -1.63 -3.36
N GLU A 92 -8.55 -0.51 -3.95
CA GLU A 92 -9.48 0.51 -4.41
C GLU A 92 -9.45 0.58 -5.93
N VAL A 93 -10.46 -0.04 -6.56
CA VAL A 93 -10.68 -0.05 -8.02
C VAL A 93 -12.14 0.26 -8.32
N LYS A 94 -12.41 0.97 -9.41
CA LYS A 94 -13.78 1.41 -9.72
C LYS A 94 -14.72 0.27 -10.09
N ALA A 95 -14.24 -0.77 -10.73
CA ALA A 95 -15.04 -1.94 -11.07
C ALA A 95 -15.27 -2.90 -9.90
N LYS A 96 -14.79 -2.55 -8.68
CA LYS A 96 -15.08 -3.26 -7.43
C LYS A 96 -14.72 -4.75 -7.50
N ASP A 97 -15.68 -5.60 -7.15
CA ASP A 97 -15.55 -7.05 -7.11
C ASP A 97 -15.15 -7.67 -8.44
N TYR A 98 -15.63 -7.15 -9.56
CA TYR A 98 -15.20 -7.61 -10.88
C TYR A 98 -13.70 -7.44 -11.11
N ALA A 99 -13.17 -6.28 -10.73
CA ALA A 99 -11.74 -6.00 -10.83
C ALA A 99 -10.93 -6.89 -9.89
N ILE A 100 -11.40 -7.11 -8.69
CA ILE A 100 -10.72 -7.96 -7.70
C ILE A 100 -10.71 -9.42 -8.15
N CYS A 101 -11.82 -9.94 -8.66
CA CYS A 101 -11.88 -11.31 -9.19
C CYS A 101 -10.87 -11.51 -10.33
N LYS A 102 -10.82 -10.57 -11.29
CA LYS A 102 -9.85 -10.62 -12.39
C LYS A 102 -8.41 -10.59 -11.88
N HIS A 103 -8.14 -9.75 -10.92
CA HIS A 103 -6.80 -9.60 -10.32
C HIS A 103 -6.38 -10.86 -9.57
N GLN A 104 -7.31 -11.47 -8.85
CA GLN A 104 -7.09 -12.74 -8.13
C GLN A 104 -6.78 -13.89 -9.08
N GLU A 105 -7.48 -13.98 -10.23
CA GLU A 105 -7.19 -14.97 -11.26
C GLU A 105 -5.76 -14.84 -11.78
N GLN A 106 -5.29 -13.62 -11.99
CA GLN A 106 -3.90 -13.37 -12.42
C GLN A 106 -2.89 -13.80 -11.36
N TYR A 107 -3.18 -13.52 -10.10
CA TYR A 107 -2.35 -13.89 -8.97
C TYR A 107 -2.21 -15.41 -8.86
N GLU A 108 -3.33 -16.13 -8.92
CA GLU A 108 -3.35 -17.58 -8.88
C GLU A 108 -2.59 -18.20 -10.06
N ALA A 109 -2.77 -17.66 -11.26
CA ALA A 109 -2.06 -18.11 -12.46
C ALA A 109 -0.54 -17.91 -12.33
N GLN A 110 -0.10 -16.81 -11.74
CA GLN A 110 1.31 -16.53 -11.49
C GLN A 110 1.92 -17.55 -10.51
N TYR A 111 1.20 -17.87 -9.44
CA TYR A 111 1.65 -18.86 -8.46
C TYR A 111 1.64 -20.29 -9.02
N ALA A 112 0.68 -20.64 -9.87
CA ALA A 112 0.62 -21.94 -10.51
C ALA A 112 1.84 -22.22 -11.40
N ILE A 113 2.45 -21.19 -11.98
CA ILE A 113 3.67 -21.31 -12.79
C ILE A 113 4.91 -21.56 -11.92
N LEU A 114 4.91 -21.11 -10.66
CA LEU A 114 6.02 -21.25 -9.73
C LEU A 114 6.04 -22.58 -8.97
N VAL A 115 4.97 -23.35 -9.07
CA VAL A 115 4.84 -24.67 -8.46
C VAL A 115 5.05 -25.75 -9.51
#